data_78dccd34258c11d53fbc6af0c2ffb242
#
_entry.id   78dccd34258c11d53fbc6af0c2ffb242
#
_cell.length_a   1.000
_cell.length_b   1.000
_cell.length_c   1.000
_cell.angle_alpha   90.00
_cell.angle_beta   90.00
_cell.angle_gamma   90.00
#
_symmetry.space_group_name_H-M   'P 1'
#
loop_
_entity.id
_entity.type
_entity.pdbx_description
1 polymer ?
#
loop_
_entity_poly.entity_id
_entity_poly.type
_entity_poly.pdbx_seq_one_letter_code
_entity_poly.pdbx_strand_id
1 'polypeptide(L)'
;MWTQMMAASGKIASFRLPPLPTIGEVIKLYKLRATKQLSQNFLLDLRLTDKIVRQAGNLKGAHVCEVGPGPGGLTRSILNAGAADLLVVEKDTRFIPGLQLLSEAAPGKLRIVHGDILTYRMDRGFPSVISKPWEEDPPNLHIIGNLPFNVSTPLIIKWLEHMANRTGPFAFGRTRLTLTFQKEVAERLTASTASRQRSRLSVMAQYLCTVHSCFTIPGRAFVPKPEVDVGVVHFTPLAQPQIQQPFKLVEKVVRNAFQFRRKYCYRGLELLFPEARRPELAEAMLRQADVDPTLRPTELTLGHFRALADAYAGLCSLDPGLAAYEFREELRLKRIIRKTGSPAPPYPPTGG
;
A
#
# COMPACT_ATOMS: atom_id res chain seq x y z
N MET A 1 -40.94 46.50 -22.23
CA MET A 1 -39.51 46.43 -22.56
C MET A 1 -38.91 45.27 -21.74
N TRP A 2 -38.74 44.12 -22.38
CA TRP A 2 -38.20 42.92 -21.79
C TRP A 2 -36.71 42.89 -22.11
N THR A 3 -35.86 42.99 -21.09
CA THR A 3 -34.42 42.86 -21.24
C THR A 3 -34.08 41.38 -21.07
N GLN A 4 -33.78 40.69 -22.17
CA GLN A 4 -33.23 39.36 -22.21
C GLN A 4 -31.80 39.41 -21.61
N MET A 5 -31.63 38.88 -20.43
CA MET A 5 -30.30 38.49 -19.95
C MET A 5 -29.88 37.20 -20.63
N MET A 6 -29.04 37.31 -21.64
CA MET A 6 -28.29 36.20 -22.21
C MET A 6 -27.31 35.65 -21.17
N ALA A 7 -27.62 34.53 -20.56
CA ALA A 7 -26.65 33.75 -19.78
C ALA A 7 -25.61 33.17 -20.76
N ALA A 8 -24.46 33.80 -20.85
CA ALA A 8 -23.30 33.25 -21.52
C ALA A 8 -22.85 32.01 -20.73
N SER A 9 -23.19 30.83 -21.23
CA SER A 9 -22.62 29.55 -20.82
C SER A 9 -21.13 29.53 -21.20
N GLY A 10 -20.31 30.15 -20.37
CA GLY A 10 -18.85 30.05 -20.49
C GLY A 10 -18.44 28.61 -20.22
N LYS A 11 -18.13 27.85 -21.25
CA LYS A 11 -17.37 26.59 -21.10
C LYS A 11 -16.10 26.94 -20.35
N ILE A 12 -16.05 26.60 -19.06
CA ILE A 12 -14.81 26.70 -18.28
C ILE A 12 -13.78 25.85 -19.03
N ALA A 13 -12.82 26.51 -19.67
CA ALA A 13 -11.75 25.84 -20.41
C ALA A 13 -11.03 24.90 -19.44
N SER A 14 -10.95 23.61 -19.80
CA SER A 14 -10.23 22.64 -18.98
C SER A 14 -8.76 23.06 -18.98
N PHE A 15 -8.15 23.14 -17.76
CA PHE A 15 -6.74 23.40 -17.63
C PHE A 15 -5.92 22.40 -18.45
N ARG A 16 -4.94 22.87 -19.18
CA ARG A 16 -3.92 22.07 -19.85
C ARG A 16 -2.56 22.72 -19.66
N LEU A 17 -1.55 21.90 -19.44
CA LEU A 17 -0.17 22.37 -19.41
C LEU A 17 0.20 22.99 -20.75
N PRO A 18 0.99 24.09 -20.74
CA PRO A 18 1.59 24.63 -21.96
C PRO A 18 2.55 23.61 -22.59
N PRO A 19 3.01 23.82 -23.83
CA PRO A 19 4.09 23.03 -24.40
C PRO A 19 5.31 23.06 -23.49
N LEU A 20 5.78 21.90 -23.09
CA LEU A 20 6.94 21.70 -22.21
C LEU A 20 7.93 20.76 -22.88
N PRO A 21 9.23 20.82 -22.51
CA PRO A 21 10.20 19.82 -22.93
C PRO A 21 9.71 18.41 -22.59
N THR A 22 10.02 17.45 -23.44
CA THR A 22 9.73 16.04 -23.18
C THR A 22 10.45 15.56 -21.91
N ILE A 23 9.97 14.48 -21.28
CA ILE A 23 10.64 13.91 -20.10
C ILE A 23 12.09 13.54 -20.43
N GLY A 24 12.36 13.01 -21.64
CA GLY A 24 13.70 12.70 -22.10
C GLY A 24 14.60 13.94 -22.21
N GLU A 25 14.07 15.07 -22.66
CA GLU A 25 14.79 16.36 -22.69
C GLU A 25 15.05 16.90 -21.29
N VAL A 26 14.07 16.81 -20.38
CA VAL A 26 14.26 17.18 -18.96
C VAL A 26 15.38 16.35 -18.32
N ILE A 27 15.41 15.04 -18.54
CA ILE A 27 16.47 14.16 -18.07
C ILE A 27 17.84 14.61 -18.59
N LYS A 28 17.93 14.96 -19.85
CA LYS A 28 19.18 15.47 -20.47
C LYS A 28 19.57 16.83 -19.92
N LEU A 29 18.62 17.77 -19.85
CA LEU A 29 18.85 19.15 -19.38
C LEU A 29 19.41 19.19 -17.97
N TYR A 30 18.83 18.43 -17.07
CA TYR A 30 19.26 18.36 -15.68
C TYR A 30 20.29 17.25 -15.41
N LYS A 31 20.79 16.59 -16.45
CA LYS A 31 21.77 15.49 -16.37
C LYS A 31 21.35 14.38 -15.40
N LEU A 32 20.05 14.10 -15.35
CA LEU A 32 19.47 13.12 -14.44
C LEU A 32 19.90 11.70 -14.84
N ARG A 33 20.39 10.94 -13.89
CA ARG A 33 20.73 9.53 -14.07
C ARG A 33 20.00 8.71 -13.01
N ALA A 34 19.42 7.58 -13.43
CA ALA A 34 18.84 6.65 -12.48
C ALA A 34 19.93 6.12 -11.53
N THR A 35 19.65 6.14 -10.25
CA THR A 35 20.56 5.66 -9.22
C THR A 35 20.22 4.23 -8.87
N LYS A 36 21.13 3.28 -9.07
CA LYS A 36 20.91 1.86 -8.73
C LYS A 36 20.54 1.66 -7.27
N GLN A 37 21.18 2.40 -6.36
CA GLN A 37 20.88 2.36 -4.92
C GLN A 37 19.44 2.76 -4.58
N LEU A 38 18.81 3.61 -5.43
CA LEU A 38 17.42 4.04 -5.29
C LEU A 38 16.46 3.21 -6.17
N SER A 39 16.97 2.22 -6.90
CA SER A 39 16.17 1.35 -7.79
C SER A 39 15.22 2.12 -8.72
N GLN A 40 15.69 3.27 -9.24
CA GLN A 40 14.90 4.19 -10.07
C GLN A 40 14.72 3.66 -11.49
N ASN A 41 13.48 3.69 -11.97
CA ASN A 41 13.10 3.37 -13.35
C ASN A 41 12.08 4.41 -13.83
N PHE A 42 12.45 5.20 -14.83
CA PHE A 42 11.61 6.30 -15.31
C PHE A 42 10.69 5.86 -16.44
N LEU A 43 9.43 6.19 -16.34
CA LEU A 43 8.44 5.99 -17.39
C LEU A 43 8.38 7.26 -18.24
N LEU A 44 8.80 7.17 -19.50
CA LEU A 44 8.95 8.33 -20.39
C LEU A 44 7.73 8.55 -21.31
N ASP A 45 6.98 7.51 -21.61
CA ASP A 45 5.81 7.57 -22.51
C ASP A 45 4.59 8.12 -21.75
N LEU A 46 4.21 9.36 -22.10
CA LEU A 46 3.05 10.04 -21.50
C LEU A 46 1.72 9.32 -21.77
N ARG A 47 1.62 8.53 -22.84
CA ARG A 47 0.41 7.71 -23.08
C ARG A 47 0.24 6.65 -22.00
N LEU A 48 1.34 6.09 -21.48
CA LEU A 48 1.32 5.13 -20.38
C LEU A 48 1.03 5.81 -19.05
N THR A 49 1.61 6.99 -18.78
CA THR A 49 1.30 7.74 -17.57
C THR A 49 -0.16 8.20 -17.56
N ASP A 50 -0.70 8.65 -18.71
CA ASP A 50 -2.13 8.96 -18.86
C ASP A 50 -3.01 7.72 -18.63
N LYS A 51 -2.56 6.55 -19.09
CA LYS A 51 -3.27 5.29 -18.85
C LYS A 51 -3.31 4.94 -17.36
N ILE A 52 -2.21 5.14 -16.62
CA ILE A 52 -2.16 4.98 -15.16
C ILE A 52 -3.16 5.91 -14.48
N VAL A 53 -3.14 7.19 -14.84
CA VAL A 53 -4.01 8.22 -14.24
C VAL A 53 -5.49 7.89 -14.47
N ARG A 54 -5.86 7.40 -15.65
CA ARG A 54 -7.24 6.96 -15.92
C ARG A 54 -7.71 5.82 -15.00
N GLN A 55 -6.81 4.98 -14.49
CA GLN A 55 -7.18 3.93 -13.53
C GLN A 55 -7.53 4.48 -12.15
N ALA A 56 -7.07 5.67 -11.81
CA ALA A 56 -7.45 6.33 -10.56
C ALA A 56 -8.91 6.86 -10.58
N GLY A 57 -9.52 6.96 -11.74
CA GLY A 57 -10.86 7.48 -11.95
C GLY A 57 -10.86 8.95 -12.41
N ASN A 58 -11.96 9.66 -12.15
CA ASN A 58 -12.09 11.07 -12.53
C ASN A 58 -11.31 11.95 -11.54
N LEU A 59 -10.25 12.61 -12.01
CA LEU A 59 -9.44 13.50 -11.19
C LEU A 59 -9.81 14.99 -11.33
N LYS A 60 -10.85 15.32 -12.09
CA LYS A 60 -11.28 16.71 -12.24
C LYS A 60 -11.67 17.30 -10.89
N GLY A 61 -11.00 18.38 -10.50
CA GLY A 61 -11.22 19.01 -9.20
C GLY A 61 -10.73 18.21 -7.99
N ALA A 62 -10.01 17.10 -8.20
CA ALA A 62 -9.51 16.25 -7.14
C ALA A 62 -8.27 16.83 -6.45
N HIS A 63 -8.09 16.41 -5.20
CA HIS A 63 -6.81 16.47 -4.50
C HIS A 63 -6.04 15.18 -4.80
N VAL A 64 -4.76 15.31 -5.12
CA VAL A 64 -3.92 14.16 -5.44
C VAL A 64 -2.59 14.28 -4.70
N CYS A 65 -2.16 13.19 -4.06
CA CYS A 65 -0.78 13.05 -3.63
C CYS A 65 -0.06 12.12 -4.60
N GLU A 66 0.92 12.64 -5.30
CA GLU A 66 1.83 11.81 -6.08
C GLU A 66 3.06 11.48 -5.24
N VAL A 67 3.38 10.19 -5.17
CA VAL A 67 4.55 9.70 -4.43
C VAL A 67 5.66 9.32 -5.40
N GLY A 68 6.83 9.95 -5.20
CA GLY A 68 7.99 9.72 -6.05
C GLY A 68 7.79 10.19 -7.50
N PRO A 69 7.54 11.48 -7.75
CA PRO A 69 7.28 12.00 -9.09
C PRO A 69 8.47 11.86 -10.05
N GLY A 70 9.70 11.76 -9.53
CA GLY A 70 10.90 11.70 -10.34
C GLY A 70 10.98 12.87 -11.34
N PRO A 71 11.23 12.61 -12.63
CA PRO A 71 11.30 13.66 -13.65
C PRO A 71 9.95 14.28 -14.06
N GLY A 72 8.83 13.85 -13.43
CA GLY A 72 7.53 14.49 -13.56
C GLY A 72 6.63 13.96 -14.70
N GLY A 73 6.87 12.75 -15.21
CA GLY A 73 6.02 12.18 -16.26
C GLY A 73 4.57 11.96 -15.80
N LEU A 74 4.40 11.28 -14.68
CA LEU A 74 3.09 11.03 -14.09
C LEU A 74 2.45 12.33 -13.57
N THR A 75 3.26 13.24 -13.02
CA THR A 75 2.85 14.59 -12.57
C THR A 75 2.12 15.35 -13.67
N ARG A 76 2.65 15.35 -14.88
CA ARG A 76 2.03 16.00 -16.06
C ARG A 76 0.66 15.40 -16.38
N SER A 77 0.55 14.08 -16.38
CA SER A 77 -0.71 13.38 -16.64
C SER A 77 -1.77 13.70 -15.59
N ILE A 78 -1.38 13.81 -14.32
CA ILE A 78 -2.30 14.16 -13.22
C ILE A 78 -2.80 15.61 -13.39
N LEU A 79 -1.91 16.55 -13.71
CA LEU A 79 -2.28 17.94 -13.95
C LEU A 79 -3.21 18.07 -15.17
N ASN A 80 -2.90 17.39 -16.26
CA ASN A 80 -3.73 17.38 -17.46
C ASN A 80 -5.09 16.69 -17.28
N ALA A 81 -5.20 15.79 -16.29
CA ALA A 81 -6.48 15.17 -15.90
C ALA A 81 -7.38 16.11 -15.08
N GLY A 82 -6.91 17.32 -14.77
CA GLY A 82 -7.70 18.37 -14.13
C GLY A 82 -7.68 18.36 -12.61
N ALA A 83 -6.69 17.75 -11.97
CA ALA A 83 -6.50 17.84 -10.51
C ALA A 83 -6.45 19.32 -10.08
N ALA A 84 -7.18 19.64 -9.02
CA ALA A 84 -7.22 21.00 -8.48
C ALA A 84 -6.00 21.30 -7.60
N ASP A 85 -5.54 20.30 -6.85
CA ASP A 85 -4.41 20.41 -5.93
C ASP A 85 -3.58 19.11 -6.00
N LEU A 86 -2.37 19.22 -6.52
CA LEU A 86 -1.41 18.13 -6.63
C LEU A 86 -0.25 18.38 -5.68
N LEU A 87 -0.13 17.52 -4.68
CA LEU A 87 1.01 17.47 -3.78
C LEU A 87 1.96 16.36 -4.24
N VAL A 88 3.21 16.68 -4.51
CA VAL A 88 4.23 15.68 -4.82
C VAL A 88 5.23 15.56 -3.68
N VAL A 89 5.58 14.33 -3.32
CA VAL A 89 6.59 14.03 -2.28
C VAL A 89 7.77 13.33 -2.95
N GLU A 90 8.92 14.03 -3.00
CA GLU A 90 10.14 13.53 -3.67
C GLU A 90 11.32 13.53 -2.70
N LYS A 91 12.01 12.41 -2.64
CA LYS A 91 13.19 12.23 -1.78
C LYS A 91 14.47 12.70 -2.45
N ASP A 92 14.55 12.58 -3.77
CA ASP A 92 15.74 12.88 -4.54
C ASP A 92 15.75 14.35 -4.99
N THR A 93 16.63 15.13 -4.38
CA THR A 93 16.77 16.59 -4.64
C THR A 93 17.04 16.92 -6.10
N ARG A 94 17.62 15.99 -6.87
CA ARG A 94 17.97 16.22 -8.28
C ARG A 94 16.74 16.44 -9.17
N PHE A 95 15.57 15.95 -8.76
CA PHE A 95 14.30 16.14 -9.49
C PHE A 95 13.59 17.44 -9.15
N ILE A 96 13.92 18.08 -8.02
CA ILE A 96 13.24 19.29 -7.55
C ILE A 96 13.24 20.42 -8.59
N PRO A 97 14.37 20.75 -9.27
CA PRO A 97 14.36 21.82 -10.28
C PRO A 97 13.39 21.57 -11.44
N GLY A 98 13.31 20.32 -11.93
CA GLY A 98 12.36 19.95 -12.98
C GLY A 98 10.90 20.01 -12.52
N LEU A 99 10.63 19.67 -11.27
CA LEU A 99 9.30 19.80 -10.68
C LEU A 99 8.89 21.26 -10.44
N GLN A 100 9.85 22.12 -10.08
CA GLN A 100 9.62 23.57 -9.96
C GLN A 100 9.20 24.19 -11.28
N LEU A 101 9.83 23.80 -12.39
CA LEU A 101 9.45 24.21 -13.74
C LEU A 101 7.98 23.81 -14.04
N LEU A 102 7.55 22.62 -13.64
CA LEU A 102 6.16 22.20 -13.76
C LEU A 102 5.23 23.02 -12.86
N SER A 103 5.66 23.37 -11.65
CA SER A 103 4.87 24.21 -10.74
C SER A 103 4.65 25.60 -11.30
N GLU A 104 5.64 26.19 -11.95
CA GLU A 104 5.54 27.48 -12.65
C GLU A 104 4.56 27.41 -13.84
N ALA A 105 4.56 26.28 -14.56
CA ALA A 105 3.64 26.02 -15.67
C ALA A 105 2.19 25.72 -15.21
N ALA A 106 1.98 25.41 -13.95
CA ALA A 106 0.67 25.10 -13.35
C ALA A 106 0.46 25.89 -12.04
N PRO A 107 0.36 27.24 -12.12
CA PRO A 107 0.31 28.08 -10.94
C PRO A 107 -0.82 27.69 -9.98
N GLY A 108 -0.49 27.54 -8.69
CA GLY A 108 -1.44 27.21 -7.63
C GLY A 108 -1.96 25.78 -7.64
N LYS A 109 -1.50 24.91 -8.56
CA LYS A 109 -1.97 23.52 -8.69
C LYS A 109 -0.97 22.49 -8.20
N LEU A 110 0.32 22.78 -8.21
CA LEU A 110 1.39 21.85 -7.85
C LEU A 110 2.15 22.37 -6.63
N ARG A 111 2.18 21.54 -5.59
CA ARG A 111 2.96 21.75 -4.36
C ARG A 111 4.04 20.68 -4.28
N ILE A 112 5.26 21.08 -3.97
CA ILE A 112 6.42 20.17 -3.94
C ILE A 112 6.92 20.06 -2.50
N VAL A 113 7.04 18.84 -2.02
CA VAL A 113 7.64 18.50 -0.73
C VAL A 113 8.87 17.64 -0.97
N HIS A 114 10.03 18.14 -0.51
CA HIS A 114 11.23 17.31 -0.42
C HIS A 114 11.14 16.48 0.87
N GLY A 115 11.08 15.16 0.74
CA GLY A 115 10.94 14.26 1.87
C GLY A 115 10.82 12.79 1.49
N ASP A 116 10.94 11.92 2.50
CA ASP A 116 10.74 10.49 2.35
C ASP A 116 9.26 10.13 2.61
N ILE A 117 8.60 9.54 1.63
CA ILE A 117 7.20 9.14 1.75
C ILE A 117 6.96 8.13 2.88
N LEU A 118 7.96 7.34 3.24
CA LEU A 118 7.85 6.39 4.35
C LEU A 118 7.69 7.09 5.72
N THR A 119 8.10 8.35 5.84
CA THR A 119 8.00 9.13 7.08
C THR A 119 7.12 10.37 6.96
N TYR A 120 6.71 10.73 5.74
CA TYR A 120 5.91 11.93 5.51
C TYR A 120 4.52 11.84 6.16
N ARG A 121 4.12 12.91 6.84
CA ARG A 121 2.83 13.04 7.53
C ARG A 121 1.75 13.51 6.55
N MET A 122 1.18 12.57 5.80
CA MET A 122 0.19 12.85 4.76
C MET A 122 -1.14 13.38 5.33
N ASP A 123 -1.45 13.05 6.58
CA ASP A 123 -2.59 13.59 7.34
C ASP A 123 -2.57 15.12 7.48
N ARG A 124 -1.42 15.75 7.24
CA ARG A 124 -1.22 17.22 7.24
C ARG A 124 -1.06 17.80 5.83
N GLY A 125 -1.12 16.96 4.81
CA GLY A 125 -0.87 17.36 3.42
C GLY A 125 -2.03 18.10 2.74
N PHE A 126 -3.25 17.96 3.27
CA PHE A 126 -4.48 18.46 2.67
C PHE A 126 -5.39 19.13 3.71
N PRO A 127 -6.30 20.01 3.26
CA PRO A 127 -7.24 20.67 4.18
C PRO A 127 -8.26 19.65 4.71
N SER A 128 -8.64 19.81 5.99
CA SER A 128 -9.59 18.90 6.65
C SER A 128 -10.99 18.90 6.02
N VAL A 129 -11.34 19.96 5.28
CA VAL A 129 -12.64 20.09 4.61
C VAL A 129 -12.89 19.00 3.55
N ILE A 130 -11.85 18.36 3.03
CA ILE A 130 -12.01 17.27 2.06
C ILE A 130 -12.33 15.93 2.71
N SER A 131 -12.26 15.85 4.04
CA SER A 131 -12.51 14.60 4.77
C SER A 131 -13.97 14.19 4.64
N LYS A 132 -14.17 12.87 4.54
CA LYS A 132 -15.48 12.23 4.56
C LYS A 132 -15.53 11.16 5.64
N PRO A 133 -16.70 10.93 6.26
CA PRO A 133 -16.90 9.78 7.12
C PRO A 133 -16.52 8.48 6.41
N TRP A 134 -16.02 7.52 7.16
CA TRP A 134 -15.53 6.25 6.60
C TRP A 134 -16.62 5.44 5.89
N GLU A 135 -17.85 5.56 6.35
CA GLU A 135 -19.03 4.85 5.87
C GLU A 135 -19.60 5.44 4.58
N GLU A 136 -19.25 6.69 4.26
CA GLU A 136 -19.66 7.37 3.03
C GLU A 136 -18.76 7.02 1.84
N ASP A 137 -19.08 7.58 0.67
CA ASP A 137 -18.24 7.48 -0.52
C ASP A 137 -16.81 7.98 -0.25
N PRO A 138 -15.81 7.42 -0.93
CA PRO A 138 -14.44 7.88 -0.80
C PRO A 138 -14.31 9.40 -0.99
N PRO A 139 -13.42 10.08 -0.24
CA PRO A 139 -13.13 11.48 -0.46
C PRO A 139 -12.56 11.69 -1.86
N ASN A 140 -12.67 12.91 -2.40
CA ASN A 140 -12.03 13.27 -3.67
C ASN A 140 -10.53 13.52 -3.48
N LEU A 141 -9.88 12.55 -2.87
CA LEU A 141 -8.45 12.47 -2.61
C LEU A 141 -7.91 11.14 -3.16
N HIS A 142 -6.86 11.23 -3.96
CA HIS A 142 -6.23 10.07 -4.59
C HIS A 142 -4.74 10.06 -4.28
N ILE A 143 -4.19 8.88 -4.07
CA ILE A 143 -2.75 8.66 -4.00
C ILE A 143 -2.33 7.90 -5.25
N ILE A 144 -1.39 8.46 -5.99
CA ILE A 144 -0.91 7.90 -7.25
C ILE A 144 0.62 7.85 -7.19
N GLY A 145 1.22 6.78 -7.68
CA GLY A 145 2.69 6.72 -7.68
C GLY A 145 3.25 5.61 -8.55
N ASN A 146 4.38 5.95 -9.19
CA ASN A 146 5.25 5.01 -9.87
C ASN A 146 6.58 4.93 -9.09
N LEU A 147 6.57 4.15 -8.01
CA LEU A 147 7.65 4.08 -7.04
C LEU A 147 8.72 3.06 -7.42
N PRO A 148 9.98 3.29 -6.99
CA PRO A 148 10.99 2.25 -6.97
C PRO A 148 10.51 1.02 -6.21
N PHE A 149 10.87 -0.17 -6.69
CA PHE A 149 10.34 -1.44 -6.16
C PHE A 149 10.74 -1.72 -4.71
N ASN A 150 11.90 -1.23 -4.29
CA ASN A 150 12.35 -1.34 -2.90
C ASN A 150 11.54 -0.47 -1.92
N VAL A 151 10.78 0.51 -2.42
CA VAL A 151 9.91 1.40 -1.64
C VAL A 151 8.46 0.95 -1.70
N SER A 152 7.98 0.52 -2.88
CA SER A 152 6.55 0.24 -3.11
C SER A 152 5.99 -0.84 -2.17
N THR A 153 6.71 -1.94 -1.96
CA THR A 153 6.25 -3.04 -1.09
C THR A 153 6.22 -2.66 0.40
N PRO A 154 7.27 -2.07 0.99
CA PRO A 154 7.20 -1.58 2.37
C PRO A 154 6.11 -0.52 2.56
N LEU A 155 5.92 0.35 1.58
CA LEU A 155 4.94 1.43 1.63
C LEU A 155 3.50 0.89 1.64
N ILE A 156 3.17 -0.06 0.77
CA ILE A 156 1.82 -0.63 0.78
C ILE A 156 1.51 -1.35 2.09
N ILE A 157 2.47 -2.07 2.66
CA ILE A 157 2.28 -2.72 3.96
C ILE A 157 1.99 -1.68 5.05
N LYS A 158 2.75 -0.59 5.07
CA LYS A 158 2.53 0.52 6.00
C LYS A 158 1.16 1.17 5.81
N TRP A 159 0.75 1.39 4.57
CA TRP A 159 -0.55 1.99 4.28
C TRP A 159 -1.72 1.06 4.59
N LEU A 160 -1.57 -0.25 4.45
CA LEU A 160 -2.58 -1.20 4.93
C LEU A 160 -2.78 -1.10 6.46
N GLU A 161 -1.71 -0.91 7.23
CA GLU A 161 -1.81 -0.65 8.66
C GLU A 161 -2.50 0.69 8.95
N HIS A 162 -2.11 1.76 8.25
CA HIS A 162 -2.78 3.05 8.36
C HIS A 162 -4.25 3.00 7.96
N MET A 163 -4.60 2.20 6.95
CA MET A 163 -5.99 1.98 6.51
C MET A 163 -6.81 1.30 7.61
N ALA A 164 -6.28 0.24 8.22
CA ALA A 164 -6.94 -0.44 9.33
C ALA A 164 -7.15 0.49 10.54
N ASN A 165 -6.20 1.38 10.81
CA ASN A 165 -6.22 2.31 11.94
C ASN A 165 -6.86 3.67 11.60
N ARG A 166 -7.28 3.89 10.34
CA ARG A 166 -7.83 5.17 9.84
C ARG A 166 -6.91 6.37 10.10
N THR A 167 -5.60 6.19 9.88
CA THR A 167 -4.54 7.17 10.12
C THR A 167 -3.79 7.52 8.83
N GLY A 168 -2.86 8.47 8.88
CA GLY A 168 -2.12 8.92 7.71
C GLY A 168 -3.06 9.42 6.60
N PRO A 169 -2.91 8.97 5.35
CA PRO A 169 -3.80 9.40 4.26
C PRO A 169 -5.26 8.98 4.44
N PHE A 170 -5.53 8.01 5.32
CA PHE A 170 -6.86 7.49 5.59
C PHE A 170 -7.57 8.20 6.75
N ALA A 171 -6.93 9.21 7.36
CA ALA A 171 -7.59 10.15 8.26
C ALA A 171 -8.65 11.02 7.53
N PHE A 172 -8.52 11.17 6.21
CA PHE A 172 -9.48 11.87 5.36
C PHE A 172 -10.66 11.00 4.91
N GLY A 173 -10.68 9.73 5.25
CA GLY A 173 -11.66 8.74 4.81
C GLY A 173 -11.04 7.64 3.94
N ARG A 174 -11.86 6.95 3.15
CA ARG A 174 -11.46 5.80 2.30
C ARG A 174 -10.69 6.25 1.05
N THR A 175 -9.55 6.89 1.23
CA THR A 175 -8.67 7.39 0.15
C THR A 175 -8.25 6.25 -0.77
N ARG A 176 -8.40 6.45 -2.08
CA ARG A 176 -8.05 5.46 -3.11
C ARG A 176 -6.59 5.57 -3.51
N LEU A 177 -5.98 4.42 -3.82
CA LEU A 177 -4.59 4.32 -4.23
C LEU A 177 -4.48 3.74 -5.64
N THR A 178 -3.57 4.27 -6.46
CA THR A 178 -3.19 3.70 -7.76
C THR A 178 -1.67 3.68 -7.84
N LEU A 179 -1.10 2.49 -7.73
CA LEU A 179 0.34 2.31 -7.53
C LEU A 179 0.91 1.27 -8.48
N THR A 180 2.19 1.40 -8.78
CA THR A 180 2.94 0.42 -9.56
C THR A 180 3.76 -0.50 -8.67
N PHE A 181 3.86 -1.77 -9.07
CA PHE A 181 4.64 -2.81 -8.41
C PHE A 181 5.34 -3.68 -9.44
N GLN A 182 6.38 -4.40 -9.04
CA GLN A 182 6.84 -5.53 -9.84
C GLN A 182 5.65 -6.46 -10.14
N LYS A 183 5.60 -7.02 -11.34
CA LYS A 183 4.50 -7.89 -11.79
C LYS A 183 4.16 -8.98 -10.77
N GLU A 184 5.17 -9.66 -10.22
CA GLU A 184 4.96 -10.69 -9.20
C GLU A 184 4.26 -10.15 -7.93
N VAL A 185 4.63 -8.94 -7.50
CA VAL A 185 4.00 -8.29 -6.32
C VAL A 185 2.56 -7.92 -6.63
N ALA A 186 2.29 -7.37 -7.83
CA ALA A 186 0.92 -7.08 -8.28
C ALA A 186 0.05 -8.34 -8.34
N GLU A 187 0.59 -9.44 -8.86
CA GLU A 187 -0.09 -10.74 -8.90
C GLU A 187 -0.38 -11.28 -7.49
N ARG A 188 0.53 -11.12 -6.54
CA ARG A 188 0.32 -11.49 -5.13
C ARG A 188 -0.76 -10.65 -4.46
N LEU A 189 -0.79 -9.33 -4.70
CA LEU A 189 -1.80 -8.43 -4.14
C LEU A 189 -3.22 -8.81 -4.58
N THR A 190 -3.37 -9.25 -5.83
CA THR A 190 -4.66 -9.54 -6.47
C THR A 190 -5.00 -11.04 -6.53
N ALA A 191 -4.15 -11.89 -5.97
CA ALA A 191 -4.28 -13.34 -6.03
C ALA A 191 -5.55 -13.84 -5.33
N SER A 192 -6.34 -14.65 -6.06
CA SER A 192 -7.51 -15.35 -5.52
C SER A 192 -7.12 -16.51 -4.59
N THR A 193 -8.08 -16.97 -3.79
CA THR A 193 -7.95 -18.16 -2.97
C THR A 193 -7.57 -19.36 -3.84
N ALA A 194 -6.69 -20.21 -3.33
CA ALA A 194 -6.13 -21.41 -3.98
C ALA A 194 -5.20 -21.13 -5.18
N SER A 195 -5.01 -19.85 -5.57
CA SER A 195 -4.08 -19.54 -6.64
C SER A 195 -2.61 -19.70 -6.23
N ARG A 196 -1.75 -19.95 -7.22
CA ARG A 196 -0.30 -20.09 -7.00
C ARG A 196 0.36 -18.87 -6.38
N GLN A 197 -0.16 -17.67 -6.67
CA GLN A 197 0.40 -16.38 -6.18
C GLN A 197 -0.15 -15.97 -4.82
N ARG A 198 -1.19 -16.66 -4.29
CA ARG A 198 -1.75 -16.29 -2.99
C ARG A 198 -0.69 -16.33 -1.89
N SER A 199 -0.63 -15.26 -1.13
CA SER A 199 0.40 -15.03 -0.12
C SER A 199 -0.16 -14.22 1.06
N ARG A 200 0.68 -14.00 2.08
CA ARG A 200 0.36 -13.08 3.17
C ARG A 200 -0.13 -11.73 2.65
N LEU A 201 0.55 -11.19 1.63
CA LEU A 201 0.22 -9.88 1.07
C LEU A 201 -1.18 -9.86 0.44
N SER A 202 -1.60 -10.96 -0.20
CA SER A 202 -2.95 -11.11 -0.75
C SER A 202 -4.03 -10.93 0.32
N VAL A 203 -3.87 -11.65 1.43
CA VAL A 203 -4.84 -11.64 2.53
C VAL A 203 -4.88 -10.28 3.20
N MET A 204 -3.70 -9.71 3.52
CA MET A 204 -3.61 -8.41 4.20
C MET A 204 -4.20 -7.27 3.37
N ALA A 205 -4.03 -7.28 2.06
CA ALA A 205 -4.63 -6.28 1.18
C ALA A 205 -6.15 -6.48 1.01
N GLN A 206 -6.57 -7.72 0.76
CA GLN A 206 -7.94 -8.01 0.37
C GLN A 206 -8.94 -8.01 1.53
N TYR A 207 -8.51 -8.17 2.79
CA TYR A 207 -9.45 -8.01 3.89
C TYR A 207 -9.77 -6.54 4.19
N LEU A 208 -8.93 -5.61 3.75
CA LEU A 208 -9.07 -4.16 3.97
C LEU A 208 -9.59 -3.41 2.75
N CYS A 209 -9.31 -3.89 1.54
CA CYS A 209 -9.63 -3.20 0.30
C CYS A 209 -10.15 -4.13 -0.80
N THR A 210 -10.90 -3.55 -1.72
CA THR A 210 -11.01 -4.07 -3.07
C THR A 210 -9.69 -3.77 -3.79
N VAL A 211 -9.04 -4.81 -4.31
CA VAL A 211 -7.73 -4.72 -4.99
C VAL A 211 -7.92 -5.13 -6.43
N HIS A 212 -7.62 -4.23 -7.36
CA HIS A 212 -7.82 -4.45 -8.79
C HIS A 212 -6.51 -4.36 -9.56
N SER A 213 -6.17 -5.41 -10.31
CA SER A 213 -5.08 -5.39 -11.27
C SER A 213 -5.56 -4.68 -12.55
N CYS A 214 -5.03 -3.49 -12.81
CA CYS A 214 -5.48 -2.65 -13.92
C CYS A 214 -4.88 -3.11 -15.26
N PHE A 215 -3.56 -3.14 -15.34
CA PHE A 215 -2.81 -3.58 -16.52
C PHE A 215 -1.33 -3.75 -16.20
N THR A 216 -0.60 -4.38 -17.12
CA THR A 216 0.85 -4.56 -17.03
C THR A 216 1.57 -3.66 -18.01
N ILE A 217 2.65 -3.03 -17.57
CA ILE A 217 3.56 -2.23 -18.38
C ILE A 217 4.81 -3.07 -18.63
N PRO A 218 5.19 -3.32 -19.88
CA PRO A 218 6.42 -4.08 -20.17
C PRO A 218 7.65 -3.32 -19.68
N GLY A 219 8.62 -4.01 -19.11
CA GLY A 219 9.84 -3.42 -18.55
C GLY A 219 10.60 -2.54 -19.56
N ARG A 220 10.52 -2.85 -20.88
CA ARG A 220 11.12 -2.05 -21.94
C ARG A 220 10.59 -0.61 -22.06
N ALA A 221 9.46 -0.30 -21.43
CA ALA A 221 8.90 1.06 -21.42
C ALA A 221 9.59 2.00 -20.42
N PHE A 222 10.43 1.45 -19.56
CA PHE A 222 11.16 2.19 -18.53
C PHE A 222 12.63 2.40 -18.91
N VAL A 223 13.19 3.47 -18.36
CA VAL A 223 14.62 3.80 -18.50
C VAL A 223 15.21 4.07 -17.11
N PRO A 224 16.22 3.30 -16.69
CA PRO A 224 16.71 2.07 -17.30
C PRO A 224 15.64 0.97 -17.29
N LYS A 225 15.78 -0.01 -18.19
CA LYS A 225 14.86 -1.16 -18.21
C LYS A 225 15.01 -2.00 -16.94
N PRO A 226 13.93 -2.26 -16.18
CA PRO A 226 13.94 -3.21 -15.07
C PRO A 226 14.00 -4.66 -15.60
N GLU A 227 14.37 -5.57 -14.71
CA GLU A 227 14.46 -7.02 -15.05
C GLU A 227 13.08 -7.66 -15.26
N VAL A 228 12.03 -7.04 -14.70
CA VAL A 228 10.65 -7.56 -14.69
C VAL A 228 9.66 -6.52 -15.19
N ASP A 229 8.52 -6.97 -15.67
CA ASP A 229 7.39 -6.10 -16.00
C ASP A 229 6.77 -5.49 -14.75
N VAL A 230 5.97 -4.46 -14.94
CA VAL A 230 5.38 -3.64 -13.87
C VAL A 230 3.86 -3.75 -13.93
N GLY A 231 3.24 -4.13 -12.81
CA GLY A 231 1.79 -4.15 -12.66
C GLY A 231 1.27 -2.84 -12.07
N VAL A 232 0.19 -2.33 -12.62
CA VAL A 232 -0.57 -1.21 -12.06
C VAL A 232 -1.74 -1.76 -11.27
N VAL A 233 -1.83 -1.39 -9.99
CA VAL A 233 -2.84 -1.88 -9.06
C VAL A 233 -3.61 -0.73 -8.45
N HIS A 234 -4.93 -0.84 -8.42
CA HIS A 234 -5.83 0.11 -7.79
C HIS A 234 -6.44 -0.48 -6.52
N PHE A 235 -6.49 0.34 -5.46
CA PHE A 235 -7.01 -0.05 -4.15
C PHE A 235 -8.14 0.90 -3.74
N THR A 236 -9.26 0.32 -3.36
CA THR A 236 -10.37 1.05 -2.74
C THR A 236 -10.62 0.47 -1.35
N PRO A 237 -10.39 1.22 -0.26
CA PRO A 237 -10.67 0.73 1.08
C PRO A 237 -12.14 0.31 1.24
N LEU A 238 -12.38 -0.80 1.91
CA LEU A 238 -13.72 -1.26 2.24
C LEU A 238 -14.32 -0.40 3.36
N ALA A 239 -15.63 -0.13 3.29
CA ALA A 239 -16.33 0.53 4.39
C ALA A 239 -16.28 -0.32 5.67
N GLN A 240 -16.42 -1.64 5.51
CA GLN A 240 -16.27 -2.62 6.58
C GLN A 240 -15.17 -3.61 6.20
N PRO A 241 -14.06 -3.66 6.97
CA PRO A 241 -13.03 -4.68 6.79
C PRO A 241 -13.63 -6.08 6.94
N GLN A 242 -13.15 -7.05 6.17
CA GLN A 242 -13.66 -8.42 6.25
C GLN A 242 -13.19 -9.18 7.50
N ILE A 243 -12.15 -8.67 8.18
CA ILE A 243 -11.66 -9.16 9.48
C ILE A 243 -11.62 -7.95 10.40
N GLN A 244 -12.29 -8.03 11.55
CA GLN A 244 -12.50 -6.88 12.45
C GLN A 244 -11.60 -6.91 13.69
N GLN A 245 -10.59 -7.76 13.70
CA GLN A 245 -9.57 -7.78 14.74
C GLN A 245 -8.50 -6.71 14.47
N PRO A 246 -7.74 -6.28 15.49
CA PRO A 246 -6.65 -5.33 15.34
C PRO A 246 -5.64 -5.79 14.28
N PHE A 247 -5.14 -4.85 13.46
CA PHE A 247 -4.24 -5.14 12.34
C PHE A 247 -3.06 -6.05 12.72
N LYS A 248 -2.40 -5.76 13.83
CA LYS A 248 -1.23 -6.54 14.30
C LYS A 248 -1.59 -7.98 14.68
N LEU A 249 -2.78 -8.21 15.21
CA LEU A 249 -3.26 -9.56 15.50
C LEU A 249 -3.51 -10.33 14.21
N VAL A 250 -4.23 -9.72 13.25
CA VAL A 250 -4.48 -10.31 11.93
C VAL A 250 -3.17 -10.59 11.21
N GLU A 251 -2.26 -9.63 11.19
CA GLU A 251 -0.92 -9.80 10.58
C GLU A 251 -0.16 -10.97 11.20
N LYS A 252 -0.21 -11.13 12.52
CA LYS A 252 0.44 -12.22 13.24
C LYS A 252 -0.14 -13.58 12.83
N VAL A 253 -1.45 -13.73 12.80
CA VAL A 253 -2.12 -14.98 12.39
C VAL A 253 -1.79 -15.32 10.95
N VAL A 254 -1.94 -14.35 10.03
CA VAL A 254 -1.67 -14.54 8.60
C VAL A 254 -0.18 -14.86 8.35
N ARG A 255 0.73 -14.13 9.00
CA ARG A 255 2.18 -14.37 8.91
C ARG A 255 2.55 -15.79 9.33
N ASN A 256 1.99 -16.27 10.42
CA ASN A 256 2.27 -17.62 10.91
C ASN A 256 1.66 -18.69 10.00
N ALA A 257 0.42 -18.51 9.53
CA ALA A 257 -0.19 -19.42 8.56
C ALA A 257 0.71 -19.63 7.32
N PHE A 258 1.26 -18.55 6.77
CA PHE A 258 2.13 -18.59 5.59
C PHE A 258 3.61 -18.94 5.89
N GLN A 259 3.97 -19.22 7.14
CA GLN A 259 5.36 -19.61 7.51
C GLN A 259 5.83 -20.85 6.75
N PHE A 260 4.92 -21.79 6.52
CA PHE A 260 5.16 -23.02 5.76
C PHE A 260 4.16 -23.16 4.61
N ARG A 261 4.25 -22.28 3.63
CA ARG A 261 3.29 -22.15 2.53
C ARG A 261 2.89 -23.46 1.83
N ARG A 262 3.80 -24.43 1.74
CA ARG A 262 3.58 -25.73 1.07
C ARG A 262 3.14 -26.86 2.02
N LYS A 263 3.05 -26.59 3.32
CA LYS A 263 2.57 -27.53 4.33
C LYS A 263 1.13 -27.22 4.72
N TYR A 264 0.51 -28.09 5.48
CA TYR A 264 -0.79 -27.84 6.08
C TYR A 264 -0.76 -26.60 6.97
N CYS A 265 -1.87 -25.87 7.03
CA CYS A 265 -1.94 -24.61 7.78
C CYS A 265 -1.68 -24.82 9.29
N TYR A 266 -2.05 -25.99 9.84
CA TYR A 266 -1.73 -26.40 11.20
C TYR A 266 -0.26 -26.13 11.54
N ARG A 267 0.67 -26.52 10.65
CA ARG A 267 2.12 -26.41 10.89
C ARG A 267 2.61 -24.97 11.06
N GLY A 268 1.93 -24.03 10.46
CA GLY A 268 2.23 -22.61 10.64
C GLY A 268 1.51 -22.02 11.85
N LEU A 269 0.24 -22.37 12.00
CA LEU A 269 -0.63 -21.83 13.06
C LEU A 269 -0.21 -22.31 14.47
N GLU A 270 0.30 -23.54 14.60
CA GLU A 270 0.83 -24.03 15.89
C GLU A 270 1.94 -23.13 16.45
N LEU A 271 2.68 -22.41 15.58
CA LEU A 271 3.74 -21.48 15.99
C LEU A 271 3.23 -20.19 16.64
N LEU A 272 1.92 -19.96 16.68
CA LEU A 272 1.30 -18.90 17.47
C LEU A 272 1.42 -19.15 18.97
N PHE A 273 1.71 -20.39 19.38
CA PHE A 273 1.65 -20.86 20.76
C PHE A 273 3.00 -21.35 21.28
N PRO A 274 3.27 -21.20 22.59
CA PRO A 274 4.45 -21.78 23.23
C PRO A 274 4.53 -23.30 23.00
N GLU A 275 5.73 -23.82 22.79
CA GLU A 275 5.96 -25.22 22.39
C GLU A 275 5.25 -26.23 23.28
N ALA A 276 5.26 -26.00 24.60
CA ALA A 276 4.62 -26.90 25.56
C ALA A 276 3.09 -26.99 25.43
N ARG A 277 2.43 -25.97 24.81
CA ARG A 277 0.97 -25.87 24.69
C ARG A 277 0.49 -25.90 23.25
N ARG A 278 1.38 -26.06 22.27
CA ARG A 278 1.04 -26.00 20.84
C ARG A 278 -0.07 -26.96 20.41
N PRO A 279 0.00 -28.26 20.72
CA PRO A 279 -1.04 -29.19 20.28
C PRO A 279 -2.42 -28.79 20.79
N GLU A 280 -2.53 -28.55 22.08
CA GLU A 280 -3.78 -28.19 22.75
C GLU A 280 -4.39 -26.90 22.15
N LEU A 281 -3.60 -25.81 22.13
CA LEU A 281 -4.12 -24.49 21.73
C LEU A 281 -4.33 -24.38 20.22
N ALA A 282 -3.50 -25.01 19.41
CA ALA A 282 -3.68 -25.01 17.95
C ALA A 282 -4.93 -25.80 17.54
N GLU A 283 -5.18 -26.97 18.17
CA GLU A 283 -6.39 -27.74 17.94
C GLU A 283 -7.64 -27.00 18.41
N ALA A 284 -7.58 -26.37 19.59
CA ALA A 284 -8.68 -25.56 20.12
C ALA A 284 -9.02 -24.40 19.16
N MET A 285 -8.01 -23.67 18.69
CA MET A 285 -8.19 -22.56 17.75
C MET A 285 -8.83 -23.03 16.42
N LEU A 286 -8.30 -24.09 15.82
CA LEU A 286 -8.81 -24.61 14.54
C LEU A 286 -10.23 -25.17 14.67
N ARG A 287 -10.53 -25.84 15.76
CA ARG A 287 -11.88 -26.34 16.07
C ARG A 287 -12.88 -25.19 16.27
N GLN A 288 -12.50 -24.16 17.04
CA GLN A 288 -13.35 -23.00 17.25
C GLN A 288 -13.58 -22.22 15.96
N ALA A 289 -12.58 -22.15 15.07
CA ALA A 289 -12.66 -21.48 13.79
C ALA A 289 -13.36 -22.33 12.71
N ASP A 290 -13.67 -23.59 12.96
CA ASP A 290 -14.20 -24.55 11.98
C ASP A 290 -13.34 -24.60 10.71
N VAL A 291 -12.01 -24.71 10.88
CA VAL A 291 -11.04 -24.75 9.79
C VAL A 291 -10.37 -26.14 9.74
N ASP A 292 -10.42 -26.76 8.58
CA ASP A 292 -9.72 -28.03 8.33
C ASP A 292 -8.20 -27.82 8.45
N PRO A 293 -7.53 -28.51 9.41
CA PRO A 293 -6.11 -28.38 9.66
C PRO A 293 -5.23 -28.82 8.51
N THR A 294 -5.76 -29.59 7.57
CA THR A 294 -5.05 -30.14 6.38
C THR A 294 -5.05 -29.20 5.18
N LEU A 295 -5.82 -28.13 5.19
CA LEU A 295 -5.75 -27.10 4.16
C LEU A 295 -4.37 -26.43 4.15
N ARG A 296 -3.92 -26.07 2.96
CA ARG A 296 -2.70 -25.24 2.81
C ARG A 296 -3.07 -23.77 3.02
N PRO A 297 -2.13 -22.92 3.46
CA PRO A 297 -2.38 -21.49 3.65
C PRO A 297 -2.96 -20.80 2.43
N THR A 298 -2.58 -21.24 1.21
CA THR A 298 -3.10 -20.70 -0.05
C THR A 298 -4.58 -21.02 -0.29
N GLU A 299 -5.10 -22.08 0.34
CA GLU A 299 -6.49 -22.55 0.20
C GLU A 299 -7.43 -21.89 1.23
N LEU A 300 -6.87 -21.21 2.25
CA LEU A 300 -7.66 -20.50 3.25
C LEU A 300 -8.33 -19.26 2.64
N THR A 301 -9.64 -19.19 2.79
CA THR A 301 -10.45 -18.03 2.40
C THR A 301 -10.29 -16.88 3.39
N LEU A 302 -10.74 -15.66 3.05
CA LEU A 302 -10.82 -14.55 4.01
C LEU A 302 -11.73 -14.88 5.19
N GLY A 303 -12.81 -15.64 4.96
CA GLY A 303 -13.68 -16.16 6.02
C GLY A 303 -12.95 -17.06 7.01
N HIS A 304 -12.09 -17.97 6.50
CA HIS A 304 -11.24 -18.81 7.35
C HIS A 304 -10.26 -17.96 8.17
N PHE A 305 -9.59 -16.97 7.56
CA PHE A 305 -8.69 -16.08 8.29
C PHE A 305 -9.41 -15.22 9.33
N ARG A 306 -10.64 -14.78 9.05
CA ARG A 306 -11.48 -14.09 10.04
C ARG A 306 -11.76 -14.98 11.24
N ALA A 307 -12.25 -16.20 11.01
CA ALA A 307 -12.56 -17.14 12.07
C ALA A 307 -11.32 -17.52 12.90
N LEU A 308 -10.17 -17.71 12.24
CA LEU A 308 -8.89 -17.96 12.92
C LEU A 308 -8.43 -16.76 13.76
N ALA A 309 -8.57 -15.54 13.25
CA ALA A 309 -8.22 -14.33 13.98
C ALA A 309 -9.14 -14.13 15.20
N ASP A 310 -10.44 -14.36 15.05
CA ASP A 310 -11.41 -14.28 16.15
C ASP A 310 -11.12 -15.34 17.22
N ALA A 311 -10.86 -16.58 16.84
CA ALA A 311 -10.49 -17.65 17.76
C ALA A 311 -9.17 -17.34 18.52
N TYR A 312 -8.15 -16.85 17.80
CA TYR A 312 -6.88 -16.46 18.41
C TYR A 312 -7.06 -15.27 19.37
N ALA A 313 -7.87 -14.28 19.02
CA ALA A 313 -8.20 -13.15 19.89
C ALA A 313 -8.88 -13.62 21.18
N GLY A 314 -9.81 -14.59 21.08
CA GLY A 314 -10.45 -15.21 22.23
C GLY A 314 -9.44 -15.89 23.16
N LEU A 315 -8.50 -16.65 22.62
CA LEU A 315 -7.44 -17.29 23.42
C LEU A 315 -6.50 -16.25 24.07
N CYS A 316 -6.15 -15.18 23.37
CA CYS A 316 -5.35 -14.07 23.92
C CYS A 316 -6.08 -13.32 25.04
N SER A 317 -7.41 -13.26 25.00
CA SER A 317 -8.21 -12.65 26.09
C SER A 317 -8.18 -13.48 27.37
N LEU A 318 -8.10 -14.81 27.23
CA LEU A 318 -7.96 -15.73 28.35
C LEU A 318 -6.52 -15.80 28.90
N ASP A 319 -5.55 -15.65 27.99
CA ASP A 319 -4.11 -15.67 28.33
C ASP A 319 -3.39 -14.54 27.56
N PRO A 320 -3.28 -13.35 28.16
CA PRO A 320 -2.64 -12.20 27.53
C PRO A 320 -1.19 -12.44 27.08
N GLY A 321 -0.48 -13.39 27.70
CA GLY A 321 0.87 -13.76 27.32
C GLY A 321 0.98 -14.30 25.88
N LEU A 322 -0.10 -14.87 25.35
CA LEU A 322 -0.14 -15.36 23.97
C LEU A 322 -0.02 -14.24 22.93
N ALA A 323 -0.59 -13.07 23.22
CA ALA A 323 -0.49 -11.93 22.30
C ALA A 323 0.96 -11.46 22.10
N ALA A 324 1.75 -11.48 23.17
CA ALA A 324 3.17 -11.09 23.15
C ALA A 324 4.10 -12.23 22.70
N TYR A 325 3.65 -13.48 22.70
CA TYR A 325 4.49 -14.61 22.36
C TYR A 325 4.97 -14.57 20.90
N GLU A 326 6.27 -14.82 20.68
CA GLU A 326 6.89 -14.96 19.37
C GLU A 326 7.79 -16.22 19.33
N PHE A 327 7.46 -17.19 18.50
CA PHE A 327 8.21 -18.46 18.41
C PHE A 327 9.69 -18.28 18.04
N ARG A 328 10.03 -17.24 17.31
CA ARG A 328 11.42 -16.94 16.93
C ARG A 328 12.28 -16.54 18.14
N GLU A 329 11.69 -15.81 19.08
CA GLU A 329 12.38 -15.47 20.32
C GLU A 329 12.57 -16.72 21.20
N GLU A 330 11.59 -17.59 21.30
CA GLU A 330 11.73 -18.89 21.98
C GLU A 330 12.88 -19.71 21.37
N LEU A 331 12.96 -19.81 20.03
CA LEU A 331 14.05 -20.49 19.35
C LEU A 331 15.40 -19.84 19.61
N ARG A 332 15.46 -18.52 19.63
CA ARG A 332 16.68 -17.76 19.94
C ARG A 332 17.17 -18.04 21.35
N LEU A 333 16.27 -17.97 22.32
CA LEU A 333 16.58 -18.29 23.72
C LEU A 333 17.09 -19.73 23.87
N LYS A 334 16.44 -20.72 23.27
CA LYS A 334 16.90 -22.11 23.28
C LYS A 334 18.31 -22.29 22.67
N ARG A 335 18.63 -21.54 21.60
CA ARG A 335 19.98 -21.57 21.02
C ARG A 335 21.02 -20.97 21.96
N ILE A 336 20.69 -19.91 22.68
CA ILE A 336 21.58 -19.29 23.66
C ILE A 336 21.84 -20.27 24.81
N ILE A 337 20.77 -20.83 25.40
CA ILE A 337 20.90 -21.81 26.50
C ILE A 337 21.78 -22.99 26.08
N ARG A 338 21.58 -23.53 24.86
CA ARG A 338 22.43 -24.64 24.37
C ARG A 338 23.88 -24.25 24.20
N LYS A 339 24.21 -22.98 23.93
CA LYS A 339 25.57 -22.50 23.75
C LYS A 339 26.26 -22.11 25.06
N THR A 340 25.52 -21.58 26.03
CA THR A 340 26.08 -20.99 27.23
C THR A 340 25.97 -21.90 28.47
N GLY A 341 25.12 -22.95 28.41
CA GLY A 341 24.82 -23.81 29.57
C GLY A 341 24.11 -23.09 30.72
N SER A 342 23.80 -21.82 30.61
CA SER A 342 23.15 -21.01 31.63
C SER A 342 21.64 -20.85 31.32
N PRO A 343 20.78 -20.82 32.37
CA PRO A 343 19.35 -20.54 32.19
C PRO A 343 19.16 -19.15 31.61
N ALA A 344 18.13 -19.02 30.75
CA ALA A 344 17.82 -17.74 30.10
C ALA A 344 17.48 -16.66 31.14
N PRO A 345 17.85 -15.40 30.88
CA PRO A 345 17.39 -14.30 31.71
C PRO A 345 15.83 -14.22 31.62
N PRO A 346 15.16 -13.84 32.71
CA PRO A 346 13.71 -13.68 32.69
C PRO A 346 13.30 -12.64 31.67
N TYR A 347 12.12 -12.83 31.04
CA TYR A 347 11.54 -11.89 30.08
C TYR A 347 11.63 -10.46 30.66
N PRO A 348 12.09 -9.48 29.83
CA PRO A 348 12.01 -8.09 30.25
C PRO A 348 10.53 -7.74 30.45
N PRO A 349 10.19 -6.99 31.51
CA PRO A 349 8.83 -6.53 31.73
C PRO A 349 8.43 -5.66 30.54
N THR A 350 7.25 -5.88 30.01
CA THR A 350 6.62 -5.05 29.00
C THR A 350 6.59 -3.61 29.54
N GLY A 351 7.48 -2.75 29.03
CA GLY A 351 7.50 -1.34 29.35
C GLY A 351 6.19 -0.68 28.91
N GLY A 352 5.66 0.19 29.78
CA GLY A 352 4.42 0.93 29.65
C GLY A 352 4.35 1.92 28.51
#